data_ddf12bcf99c355b1abf2d4c79caaa113
#
_entry.id   ddf12bcf99c355b1abf2d4c79caaa113
#
_cell.length_a   1.000
_cell.length_b   1.000
_cell.length_c   1.000
_cell.angle_alpha   90.00
_cell.angle_beta   90.00
_cell.angle_gamma   90.00
#
_symmetry.space_group_name_H-M   'P 1'
#
loop_
_entity.id
_entity.type
_entity.pdbx_description
1 polymer ?
#
loop_
_entity_poly.entity_id
_entity_poly.type
_entity_poly.pdbx_seq_one_letter_code
_entity_poly.pdbx_strand_id
1 'polypeptide(L)'
;GHPKKRFFTFLTTAVFLLIGLLLFCVISSGEGKIKIYFYSTETNINNFKSLKMEFDRYLSKFGPYEFQPFSSRDVFEKQVKGKENCLLLLSSWHYSNIHQKYALTPALTGLRNGKKYQKRIVVTSRKSADIVAGKPGLVASASSLQYTNSALNSMFQGKYTHPFKVLTVPKDIDALMSVGFGMAKMAFASESAFDELKLINPRLSSKMKVMAEGEETLGLILALPQGFKGNSQQTIHMIKNMSMDADGKRRIRMLGLDSWQELDAADRLKLES
;
A
#
# COMPACT_ATOMS: atom_id res chain seq x y z
N GLY A 1 -12.79 15.45 75.68
CA GLY A 1 -13.11 14.98 74.32
C GLY A 1 -11.86 14.75 73.51
N HIS A 2 -11.70 13.53 73.04
CA HIS A 2 -10.44 12.98 72.46
C HIS A 2 -10.05 13.61 71.11
N PRO A 3 -8.96 14.34 70.94
CA PRO A 3 -8.46 14.81 69.62
C PRO A 3 -7.77 13.71 68.80
N LYS A 4 -7.43 12.57 69.43
CA LYS A 4 -6.69 11.48 68.74
C LYS A 4 -7.50 10.66 67.74
N LYS A 5 -8.82 10.58 67.86
CA LYS A 5 -9.69 9.80 66.93
C LYS A 5 -9.91 10.52 65.59
N ARG A 6 -9.90 11.83 65.57
CA ARG A 6 -10.09 12.62 64.33
C ARG A 6 -8.85 12.64 63.42
N PHE A 7 -7.66 12.54 64.03
CA PHE A 7 -6.40 12.52 63.28
C PHE A 7 -6.18 11.18 62.54
N PHE A 8 -6.64 10.08 63.18
CA PHE A 8 -6.50 8.73 62.60
C PHE A 8 -7.44 8.55 61.38
N THR A 9 -8.64 9.11 61.41
CA THR A 9 -9.60 9.03 60.31
C THR A 9 -9.18 9.90 59.12
N PHE A 10 -8.53 11.01 59.35
CA PHE A 10 -7.97 11.85 58.27
C PHE A 10 -6.77 11.22 57.60
N LEU A 11 -5.93 10.52 58.36
CA LEU A 11 -4.76 9.84 57.84
C LEU A 11 -5.13 8.62 56.99
N THR A 12 -6.13 7.85 57.41
CA THR A 12 -6.63 6.70 56.64
C THR A 12 -7.32 7.10 55.34
N THR A 13 -8.12 8.18 55.35
CA THR A 13 -8.76 8.69 54.12
C THR A 13 -7.72 9.27 53.14
N ALA A 14 -6.70 9.94 53.61
CA ALA A 14 -5.63 10.47 52.76
C ALA A 14 -4.77 9.33 52.12
N VAL A 15 -4.53 8.25 52.86
CA VAL A 15 -3.80 7.09 52.36
C VAL A 15 -4.60 6.31 51.29
N PHE A 16 -5.92 6.18 51.50
CA PHE A 16 -6.81 5.54 50.50
C PHE A 16 -6.96 6.39 49.22
N LEU A 17 -6.99 7.73 49.34
CA LEU A 17 -6.98 8.63 48.19
C LEU A 17 -5.67 8.60 47.44
N LEU A 18 -4.51 8.51 48.11
CA LEU A 18 -3.20 8.40 47.49
C LEU A 18 -2.99 7.04 46.79
N ILE A 19 -3.48 5.95 47.41
CA ILE A 19 -3.44 4.59 46.78
C ILE A 19 -4.40 4.52 45.62
N GLY A 20 -5.57 5.15 45.66
CA GLY A 20 -6.50 5.28 44.54
C GLY A 20 -5.89 6.06 43.37
N LEU A 21 -5.15 7.15 43.65
CA LEU A 21 -4.47 7.97 42.62
C LEU A 21 -3.27 7.21 42.02
N LEU A 22 -2.54 6.43 42.80
CA LEU A 22 -1.45 5.57 42.35
C LEU A 22 -1.95 4.37 41.53
N LEU A 23 -3.12 3.80 41.86
CA LEU A 23 -3.74 2.75 41.06
C LEU A 23 -4.33 3.28 39.73
N PHE A 24 -4.76 4.54 39.67
CA PHE A 24 -5.17 5.16 38.41
C PHE A 24 -3.99 5.54 37.50
N CYS A 25 -2.79 5.76 38.04
CA CYS A 25 -1.57 5.99 37.25
C CYS A 25 -0.92 4.71 36.71
N VAL A 26 -1.32 3.53 37.15
CA VAL A 26 -0.69 2.25 36.73
C VAL A 26 -1.45 1.54 35.61
N ILE A 27 -2.63 2.04 35.22
CA ILE A 27 -3.38 1.50 34.07
C ILE A 27 -3.11 2.33 32.77
N SER A 28 -2.01 3.04 32.73
CA SER A 28 -1.36 3.38 31.48
C SER A 28 -0.28 2.32 31.19
N SER A 29 -0.68 1.07 31.15
CA SER A 29 0.11 0.06 30.49
C SER A 29 0.17 0.48 29.02
N GLY A 30 1.34 0.94 28.60
CA GLY A 30 1.59 1.35 27.23
C GLY A 30 1.22 0.22 26.29
N GLU A 31 -0.01 0.21 25.79
CA GLU A 31 -0.32 -0.52 24.58
C GLU A 31 0.67 0.00 23.55
N GLY A 32 1.58 -0.87 23.12
CA GLY A 32 2.58 -0.54 22.13
C GLY A 32 1.88 0.03 20.90
N LYS A 33 2.50 1.02 20.25
CA LYS A 33 1.94 1.62 19.04
C LYS A 33 1.55 0.56 18.03
N ILE A 34 0.39 0.70 17.42
CA ILE A 34 -0.04 -0.12 16.29
C ILE A 34 0.72 0.37 15.06
N LYS A 35 1.55 -0.50 14.49
CA LYS A 35 2.33 -0.19 13.29
C LYS A 35 1.48 -0.39 12.05
N ILE A 36 1.53 0.56 11.13
CA ILE A 36 0.99 0.42 9.79
C ILE A 36 2.18 0.35 8.84
N TYR A 37 2.51 -0.86 8.42
CA TYR A 37 3.61 -1.13 7.49
C TYR A 37 3.15 -0.98 6.05
N PHE A 38 3.93 -0.25 5.27
CA PHE A 38 3.62 0.01 3.88
C PHE A 38 4.78 -0.34 2.96
N TYR A 39 4.51 -1.15 1.94
CA TYR A 39 5.38 -1.40 0.82
C TYR A 39 4.55 -1.58 -0.45
N SER A 40 4.94 -0.93 -1.55
CA SER A 40 4.30 -1.09 -2.85
C SER A 40 5.24 -1.71 -3.86
N THR A 41 4.79 -2.77 -4.53
CA THR A 41 5.46 -3.36 -5.68
C THR A 41 5.10 -2.67 -7.00
N GLU A 42 4.03 -1.89 -7.02
CA GLU A 42 3.46 -1.27 -8.22
C GLU A 42 3.91 0.17 -8.45
N THR A 43 4.41 0.84 -7.41
CA THR A 43 4.86 2.24 -7.48
C THR A 43 6.22 2.42 -6.86
N ASN A 44 7.03 3.29 -7.47
CA ASN A 44 8.32 3.70 -6.93
C ASN A 44 8.13 4.94 -6.06
N ILE A 45 8.14 4.76 -4.73
CA ILE A 45 7.98 5.85 -3.77
C ILE A 45 9.36 6.32 -3.34
N ASN A 46 9.66 7.59 -3.59
CA ASN A 46 10.97 8.18 -3.29
C ASN A 46 10.99 9.03 -2.01
N ASN A 47 9.83 9.47 -1.53
CA ASN A 47 9.74 10.41 -0.41
C ASN A 47 9.20 9.74 0.86
N PHE A 48 9.91 8.72 1.35
CA PHE A 48 9.51 7.95 2.54
C PHE A 48 9.42 8.80 3.81
N LYS A 49 10.32 9.76 3.99
CA LYS A 49 10.33 10.62 5.17
C LYS A 49 9.08 11.51 5.23
N SER A 50 8.73 12.14 4.13
CA SER A 50 7.51 12.96 4.03
C SER A 50 6.24 12.12 4.21
N LEU A 51 6.19 10.95 3.57
CA LEU A 51 5.07 10.03 3.68
C LEU A 51 4.85 9.59 5.13
N LYS A 52 5.92 9.17 5.82
CA LYS A 52 5.85 8.80 7.23
C LYS A 52 5.37 9.97 8.10
N MET A 53 5.95 11.13 7.94
CA MET A 53 5.62 12.31 8.75
C MET A 53 4.17 12.76 8.57
N GLU A 54 3.68 12.77 7.35
CA GLU A 54 2.30 13.16 7.03
C GLU A 54 1.27 12.15 7.57
N PHE A 55 1.53 10.87 7.42
CA PHE A 55 0.67 9.83 7.98
C PHE A 55 0.70 9.80 9.51
N ASP A 56 1.87 9.88 10.14
CA ASP A 56 1.99 9.91 11.60
C ASP A 56 1.23 11.10 12.20
N ARG A 57 1.33 12.29 11.58
CA ARG A 57 0.61 13.49 12.01
C ARG A 57 -0.90 13.29 11.97
N TYR A 58 -1.42 12.70 10.92
CA TYR A 58 -2.85 12.44 10.77
C TYR A 58 -3.33 11.35 11.75
N LEU A 59 -2.65 10.21 11.77
CA LEU A 59 -3.04 9.04 12.54
C LEU A 59 -2.96 9.26 14.05
N SER A 60 -2.06 10.13 14.53
CA SER A 60 -1.94 10.48 15.95
C SER A 60 -3.21 11.07 16.56
N LYS A 61 -4.12 11.59 15.74
CA LYS A 61 -5.43 12.11 16.16
C LYS A 61 -6.41 11.00 16.56
N PHE A 62 -6.17 9.77 16.14
CA PHE A 62 -7.11 8.64 16.28
C PHE A 62 -6.64 7.57 17.26
N GLY A 63 -5.38 7.62 17.68
CA GLY A 63 -4.83 6.63 18.61
C GLY A 63 -3.32 6.45 18.47
N PRO A 64 -2.76 5.44 19.13
CA PRO A 64 -1.32 5.17 19.15
C PRO A 64 -0.86 4.46 17.87
N TYR A 65 -1.05 5.07 16.73
CA TYR A 65 -0.63 4.54 15.44
C TYR A 65 0.71 5.11 15.00
N GLU A 66 1.47 4.30 14.27
CA GLU A 66 2.71 4.71 13.62
C GLU A 66 2.79 4.13 12.21
N PHE A 67 3.00 4.99 11.24
CA PHE A 67 3.15 4.61 9.84
C PHE A 67 4.62 4.34 9.51
N GLN A 68 4.91 3.21 8.90
CA GLN A 68 6.26 2.82 8.53
C GLN A 68 6.32 2.36 7.06
N PRO A 69 6.76 3.24 6.15
CA PRO A 69 7.00 2.88 4.76
C PRO A 69 8.35 2.16 4.58
N PHE A 70 8.41 1.27 3.59
CA PHE A 70 9.60 0.52 3.24
C PHE A 70 9.96 0.72 1.76
N SER A 71 11.25 0.72 1.47
CA SER A 71 11.79 0.76 0.11
C SER A 71 12.13 -0.63 -0.46
N SER A 72 12.17 -1.64 0.39
CA SER A 72 12.57 -3.01 0.05
C SER A 72 11.55 -4.02 0.52
N ARG A 73 11.16 -4.94 -0.37
CA ARG A 73 10.29 -6.08 -0.06
C ARG A 73 10.85 -6.94 1.07
N ASP A 74 12.12 -7.28 0.99
CA ASP A 74 12.76 -8.18 1.98
C ASP A 74 12.76 -7.56 3.38
N VAL A 75 13.03 -6.27 3.48
CA VAL A 75 13.00 -5.55 4.76
C VAL A 75 11.57 -5.48 5.31
N PHE A 76 10.59 -5.19 4.45
CA PHE A 76 9.18 -5.20 4.82
C PHE A 76 8.75 -6.58 5.36
N GLU A 77 9.00 -7.66 4.64
CA GLU A 77 8.62 -9.01 5.04
C GLU A 77 9.33 -9.46 6.33
N LYS A 78 10.59 -9.10 6.54
CA LYS A 78 11.30 -9.35 7.80
C LYS A 78 10.65 -8.64 8.98
N GLN A 79 10.19 -7.41 8.79
CA GLN A 79 9.54 -6.63 9.85
C GLN A 79 8.16 -7.17 10.22
N VAL A 80 7.40 -7.69 9.26
CA VAL A 80 6.06 -8.22 9.53
C VAL A 80 6.08 -9.64 10.10
N LYS A 81 7.18 -10.37 9.94
CA LYS A 81 7.32 -11.75 10.45
C LYS A 81 7.15 -11.80 11.96
N GLY A 82 6.17 -12.56 12.43
CA GLY A 82 5.90 -12.73 13.87
C GLY A 82 5.34 -11.49 14.58
N LYS A 83 4.94 -10.45 13.85
CA LYS A 83 4.28 -9.28 14.41
C LYS A 83 2.76 -9.47 14.35
N GLU A 84 2.11 -9.28 15.49
CA GLU A 84 0.65 -9.40 15.60
C GLU A 84 -0.04 -8.03 15.74
N ASN A 85 0.65 -7.03 16.28
CA ASN A 85 0.09 -5.69 16.48
C ASN A 85 0.45 -4.73 15.34
N CYS A 86 0.16 -5.14 14.11
CA CYS A 86 0.41 -4.35 12.93
C CYS A 86 -0.68 -4.54 11.88
N LEU A 87 -0.81 -3.54 11.00
CA LEU A 87 -1.55 -3.64 9.76
C LEU A 87 -0.56 -3.54 8.61
N LEU A 88 -0.94 -4.11 7.47
CA LEU A 88 -0.12 -4.08 6.28
C LEU A 88 -0.88 -3.39 5.15
N LEU A 89 -0.20 -2.47 4.48
CA LEU A 89 -0.60 -1.90 3.20
C LEU A 89 0.35 -2.42 2.13
N LEU A 90 -0.16 -3.24 1.22
CA LEU A 90 0.64 -3.88 0.18
C LEU A 90 -0.19 -4.09 -1.09
N SER A 91 0.48 -4.23 -2.24
CA SER A 91 -0.22 -4.52 -3.50
C SER A 91 -0.91 -5.88 -3.47
N SER A 92 -1.96 -6.05 -4.27
CA SER A 92 -2.70 -7.32 -4.38
C SER A 92 -1.80 -8.48 -4.81
N TRP A 93 -0.89 -8.25 -5.76
CA TRP A 93 0.09 -9.24 -6.18
C TRP A 93 1.00 -9.69 -5.02
N HIS A 94 1.51 -8.75 -4.22
CA HIS A 94 2.34 -9.06 -3.07
C HIS A 94 1.54 -9.82 -2.00
N TYR A 95 0.31 -9.36 -1.71
CA TYR A 95 -0.60 -10.04 -0.80
C TYR A 95 -0.83 -11.51 -1.19
N SER A 96 -1.17 -11.76 -2.46
CA SER A 96 -1.39 -13.11 -2.98
C SER A 96 -0.17 -14.03 -2.80
N ASN A 97 1.05 -13.47 -2.90
CA ASN A 97 2.28 -14.23 -2.71
C ASN A 97 2.60 -14.57 -1.25
N ILE A 98 2.14 -13.78 -0.28
CA ILE A 98 2.60 -13.91 1.12
C ILE A 98 1.51 -14.18 2.14
N HIS A 99 0.23 -14.05 1.79
CA HIS A 99 -0.88 -14.11 2.76
C HIS A 99 -0.94 -15.42 3.54
N GLN A 100 -0.69 -16.56 2.90
CA GLN A 100 -0.64 -17.87 3.57
C GLN A 100 0.54 -17.96 4.54
N LYS A 101 1.72 -17.53 4.08
CA LYS A 101 2.96 -17.58 4.86
C LYS A 101 2.88 -16.78 6.17
N TYR A 102 2.20 -15.66 6.13
CA TYR A 102 2.08 -14.74 7.27
C TYR A 102 0.69 -14.74 7.91
N ALA A 103 -0.19 -15.64 7.48
CA ALA A 103 -1.57 -15.75 7.96
C ALA A 103 -2.31 -14.40 7.95
N LEU A 104 -2.35 -13.77 6.77
CA LEU A 104 -2.98 -12.47 6.58
C LEU A 104 -4.44 -12.61 6.15
N THR A 105 -5.28 -11.68 6.62
CA THR A 105 -6.67 -11.53 6.20
C THR A 105 -6.84 -10.15 5.55
N PRO A 106 -7.39 -10.05 4.32
CA PRO A 106 -7.59 -8.78 3.66
C PRO A 106 -8.86 -8.11 4.19
N ALA A 107 -8.82 -6.79 4.38
CA ALA A 107 -9.93 -6.02 4.92
C ALA A 107 -10.48 -4.97 3.94
N LEU A 108 -9.60 -4.20 3.32
CA LEU A 108 -9.95 -3.12 2.40
C LEU A 108 -9.12 -3.18 1.12
N THR A 109 -9.68 -2.65 0.05
CA THR A 109 -8.93 -2.33 -1.17
C THR A 109 -9.00 -0.83 -1.46
N GLY A 110 -7.89 -0.27 -1.90
CA GLY A 110 -7.83 1.12 -2.34
C GLY A 110 -8.48 1.30 -3.72
N LEU A 111 -9.18 2.42 -3.90
CA LEU A 111 -9.73 2.84 -5.18
C LEU A 111 -8.82 3.87 -5.83
N ARG A 112 -8.67 3.76 -7.14
CA ARG A 112 -7.95 4.72 -7.97
C ARG A 112 -8.84 5.15 -9.12
N ASN A 113 -9.08 6.45 -9.27
CA ASN A 113 -10.06 6.99 -10.21
C ASN A 113 -11.46 6.35 -10.04
N GLY A 114 -11.87 6.11 -8.79
CA GLY A 114 -13.15 5.49 -8.45
C GLY A 114 -13.26 3.99 -8.77
N LYS A 115 -12.18 3.36 -9.23
CA LYS A 115 -12.15 1.94 -9.61
C LYS A 115 -11.31 1.12 -8.63
N LYS A 116 -11.82 -0.04 -8.20
CA LYS A 116 -11.07 -1.00 -7.37
C LYS A 116 -10.16 -1.92 -8.21
N TYR A 117 -10.55 -2.20 -9.44
CA TYR A 117 -9.76 -3.02 -10.37
C TYR A 117 -8.90 -2.15 -11.28
N GLN A 118 -7.67 -2.58 -11.50
CA GLN A 118 -6.69 -1.95 -12.35
C GLN A 118 -6.21 -2.96 -13.39
N LYS A 119 -5.94 -2.49 -14.59
CA LYS A 119 -5.32 -3.29 -15.64
C LYS A 119 -3.93 -2.76 -15.97
N ARG A 120 -2.96 -3.65 -16.10
CA ARG A 120 -1.63 -3.34 -16.62
C ARG A 120 -1.56 -3.67 -18.10
N ILE A 121 -0.82 -2.86 -18.82
CA ILE A 121 -0.62 -3.01 -20.27
C ILE A 121 0.87 -2.89 -20.61
N VAL A 122 1.24 -3.46 -21.74
CA VAL A 122 2.52 -3.23 -22.37
C VAL A 122 2.30 -2.42 -23.64
N VAL A 123 3.00 -1.29 -23.72
CA VAL A 123 2.90 -0.35 -24.83
C VAL A 123 4.25 -0.25 -25.55
N THR A 124 4.22 -0.17 -26.87
CA THR A 124 5.40 0.07 -27.69
C THR A 124 5.11 1.16 -28.76
N SER A 125 6.16 1.64 -29.41
CA SER A 125 6.00 2.45 -30.61
C SER A 125 5.41 1.61 -31.75
N ARG A 126 4.47 2.16 -32.52
CA ARG A 126 3.91 1.48 -33.71
C ARG A 126 4.99 1.05 -34.70
N LYS A 127 6.06 1.84 -34.84
CA LYS A 127 7.20 1.54 -35.71
C LYS A 127 8.05 0.37 -35.24
N SER A 128 8.01 0.07 -33.93
CA SER A 128 8.84 -0.97 -33.31
C SER A 128 8.07 -2.24 -32.96
N ALA A 129 6.76 -2.29 -33.16
CA ALA A 129 5.90 -3.37 -32.69
C ALA A 129 6.35 -4.76 -33.20
N ASP A 130 6.66 -4.89 -34.48
CA ASP A 130 7.08 -6.19 -35.06
C ASP A 130 8.49 -6.59 -34.60
N ILE A 131 9.40 -5.63 -34.45
CA ILE A 131 10.76 -5.87 -33.95
C ILE A 131 10.71 -6.34 -32.49
N VAL A 132 9.92 -5.69 -31.66
CA VAL A 132 9.79 -6.00 -30.23
C VAL A 132 9.10 -7.36 -30.02
N ALA A 133 8.14 -7.73 -30.86
CA ALA A 133 7.51 -9.04 -30.82
C ALA A 133 8.49 -10.20 -31.01
N GLY A 134 9.55 -10.00 -31.80
CA GLY A 134 10.61 -11.00 -32.00
C GLY A 134 11.71 -10.96 -30.94
N LYS A 135 12.13 -9.76 -30.51
CA LYS A 135 13.20 -9.56 -29.53
C LYS A 135 12.85 -8.39 -28.62
N PRO A 136 12.42 -8.68 -27.38
CA PRO A 136 12.12 -7.63 -26.44
C PRO A 136 13.36 -6.81 -26.12
N GLY A 137 13.23 -5.50 -26.15
CA GLY A 137 14.30 -4.58 -25.77
C GLY A 137 14.14 -4.16 -24.30
N LEU A 138 14.65 -2.96 -24.01
CA LEU A 138 14.52 -2.34 -22.70
C LEU A 138 13.06 -1.99 -22.39
N VAL A 139 12.58 -2.38 -21.22
CA VAL A 139 11.22 -2.10 -20.70
C VAL A 139 11.31 -1.00 -19.65
N ALA A 140 10.61 0.11 -19.85
CA ALA A 140 10.45 1.12 -18.80
C ALA A 140 9.32 0.71 -17.85
N SER A 141 9.56 0.80 -16.55
CA SER A 141 8.59 0.46 -15.51
C SER A 141 8.79 1.29 -14.25
N ALA A 142 7.69 1.75 -13.65
CA ALA A 142 7.67 2.37 -12.32
C ALA A 142 7.46 1.33 -11.20
N SER A 143 7.20 0.08 -11.55
CA SER A 143 6.97 -1.02 -10.62
C SER A 143 8.28 -1.70 -10.21
N SER A 144 8.25 -2.51 -9.16
CA SER A 144 9.40 -3.30 -8.75
C SER A 144 9.84 -4.26 -9.87
N LEU A 145 11.13 -4.58 -9.90
CA LEU A 145 11.69 -5.50 -10.88
C LEU A 145 11.01 -6.87 -10.84
N GLN A 146 10.78 -7.41 -9.65
CA GLN A 146 10.14 -8.71 -9.46
C GLN A 146 8.70 -8.72 -10.01
N TYR A 147 7.91 -7.72 -9.66
CA TYR A 147 6.54 -7.60 -10.16
C TYR A 147 6.51 -7.40 -11.67
N THR A 148 7.34 -6.51 -12.21
CA THR A 148 7.44 -6.25 -13.65
C THR A 148 7.73 -7.54 -14.42
N ASN A 149 8.76 -8.30 -14.03
CA ASN A 149 9.10 -9.55 -14.72
C ASN A 149 8.01 -10.62 -14.58
N SER A 150 7.41 -10.76 -13.41
CA SER A 150 6.31 -11.71 -13.18
C SER A 150 5.10 -11.38 -14.07
N ALA A 151 4.70 -10.11 -14.11
CA ALA A 151 3.57 -9.66 -14.92
C ALA A 151 3.85 -9.82 -16.44
N LEU A 152 5.04 -9.44 -16.90
CA LEU A 152 5.41 -9.58 -18.30
C LEU A 152 5.47 -11.04 -18.73
N ASN A 153 6.02 -11.94 -17.90
CA ASN A 153 6.02 -13.37 -18.19
C ASN A 153 4.61 -13.93 -18.33
N SER A 154 3.68 -13.52 -17.47
CA SER A 154 2.28 -13.91 -17.57
C SER A 154 1.61 -13.35 -18.82
N MET A 155 1.78 -12.04 -19.10
CA MET A 155 1.17 -11.36 -20.23
C MET A 155 1.67 -11.91 -21.58
N PHE A 156 2.91 -12.30 -21.66
CA PHE A 156 3.53 -12.92 -22.85
C PHE A 156 3.51 -14.45 -22.82
N GLN A 157 2.81 -15.06 -21.86
CA GLN A 157 2.61 -16.52 -21.76
C GLN A 157 3.93 -17.32 -21.79
N GLY A 158 4.96 -16.81 -21.13
CA GLY A 158 6.26 -17.48 -21.09
C GLY A 158 7.05 -17.50 -22.40
N LYS A 159 6.68 -16.69 -23.39
CA LYS A 159 7.35 -16.61 -24.70
C LYS A 159 8.85 -16.29 -24.59
N TYR A 160 9.24 -15.53 -23.57
CA TYR A 160 10.61 -15.10 -23.37
C TYR A 160 11.25 -15.86 -22.22
N THR A 161 12.38 -16.50 -22.46
CA THR A 161 13.06 -17.39 -21.49
C THR A 161 13.98 -16.65 -20.51
N HIS A 162 14.32 -15.39 -20.80
CA HIS A 162 15.20 -14.58 -19.97
C HIS A 162 14.45 -13.42 -19.32
N PRO A 163 14.90 -12.97 -18.11
CA PRO A 163 14.36 -11.78 -17.50
C PRO A 163 14.46 -10.56 -18.42
N PHE A 164 13.45 -9.70 -18.36
CA PHE A 164 13.46 -8.46 -19.12
C PHE A 164 14.48 -7.48 -18.54
N LYS A 165 15.18 -6.75 -19.40
CA LYS A 165 15.96 -5.58 -18.97
C LYS A 165 15.00 -4.43 -18.68
N VAL A 166 15.05 -3.90 -17.47
CA VAL A 166 14.11 -2.88 -17.00
C VAL A 166 14.82 -1.56 -16.76
N LEU A 167 14.26 -0.50 -17.35
CA LEU A 167 14.58 0.88 -17.02
C LEU A 167 13.59 1.33 -15.93
N THR A 168 14.08 1.52 -14.71
CA THR A 168 13.25 2.00 -13.60
C THR A 168 12.98 3.50 -13.76
N VAL A 169 11.72 3.87 -13.70
CA VAL A 169 11.24 5.26 -13.79
C VAL A 169 10.34 5.61 -12.62
N PRO A 170 10.12 6.90 -12.30
CA PRO A 170 9.33 7.29 -11.13
C PRO A 170 7.85 6.94 -11.21
N LYS A 171 7.21 7.11 -12.37
CA LYS A 171 5.76 6.96 -12.56
C LYS A 171 5.44 6.22 -13.86
N ASP A 172 4.25 5.64 -13.93
CA ASP A 172 3.75 4.97 -15.14
C ASP A 172 3.75 5.89 -16.38
N ILE A 173 3.39 7.16 -16.18
CA ILE A 173 3.44 8.13 -17.27
C ILE A 173 4.86 8.33 -17.81
N ASP A 174 5.87 8.28 -16.94
CA ASP A 174 7.28 8.38 -17.34
C ASP A 174 7.73 7.14 -18.13
N ALA A 175 7.18 5.97 -17.80
CA ALA A 175 7.42 4.75 -18.58
C ALA A 175 6.89 4.90 -20.01
N LEU A 176 5.68 5.40 -20.18
CA LEU A 176 5.08 5.65 -21.48
C LEU A 176 5.86 6.73 -22.27
N MET A 177 6.25 7.80 -21.60
CA MET A 177 7.07 8.87 -22.19
C MET A 177 8.44 8.32 -22.65
N SER A 178 9.03 7.38 -21.93
CA SER A 178 10.30 6.74 -22.31
C SER A 178 10.22 6.02 -23.66
N VAL A 179 9.08 5.39 -23.96
CA VAL A 179 8.82 4.81 -25.28
C VAL A 179 8.66 5.89 -26.33
N GLY A 180 7.89 6.94 -26.02
CA GLY A 180 7.66 8.06 -26.92
C GLY A 180 8.92 8.77 -27.36
N PHE A 181 9.90 8.87 -26.47
CA PHE A 181 11.22 9.49 -26.75
C PHE A 181 12.29 8.50 -27.19
N GLY A 182 11.95 7.22 -27.37
CA GLY A 182 12.89 6.21 -27.86
C GLY A 182 13.92 5.75 -26.81
N MET A 183 13.72 6.07 -25.53
CA MET A 183 14.59 5.64 -24.42
C MET A 183 14.38 4.17 -24.05
N ALA A 184 13.19 3.66 -24.25
CA ALA A 184 12.84 2.26 -24.05
C ALA A 184 12.04 1.74 -25.25
N LYS A 185 12.07 0.43 -25.45
CA LYS A 185 11.31 -0.23 -26.53
C LYS A 185 9.88 -0.52 -26.12
N MET A 186 9.67 -0.81 -24.84
CA MET A 186 8.38 -1.10 -24.26
C MET A 186 8.19 -0.29 -22.97
N ALA A 187 6.93 -0.03 -22.62
CA ALA A 187 6.53 0.47 -21.33
C ALA A 187 5.56 -0.51 -20.68
N PHE A 188 5.80 -0.84 -19.43
CA PHE A 188 4.87 -1.53 -18.55
C PHE A 188 4.20 -0.48 -17.66
N ALA A 189 2.91 -0.29 -17.83
CA ALA A 189 2.17 0.78 -17.18
C ALA A 189 0.71 0.40 -16.92
N SER A 190 0.00 1.18 -16.11
CA SER A 190 -1.44 1.04 -15.98
C SER A 190 -2.16 1.54 -17.23
N GLU A 191 -3.28 0.91 -17.55
CA GLU A 191 -4.17 1.38 -18.63
C GLU A 191 -4.63 2.82 -18.39
N SER A 192 -4.92 3.18 -17.12
CA SER A 192 -5.33 4.53 -16.75
C SER A 192 -4.26 5.59 -17.03
N ALA A 193 -2.97 5.26 -16.84
CA ALA A 193 -1.88 6.17 -17.20
C ALA A 193 -1.78 6.38 -18.72
N PHE A 194 -2.06 5.35 -19.51
CA PHE A 194 -2.10 5.49 -20.96
C PHE A 194 -3.29 6.32 -21.43
N ASP A 195 -4.46 6.18 -20.80
CA ASP A 195 -5.62 7.05 -21.06
C ASP A 195 -5.34 8.50 -20.67
N GLU A 196 -4.64 8.73 -19.56
CA GLU A 196 -4.16 10.07 -19.19
C GLU A 196 -3.22 10.64 -20.25
N LEU A 197 -2.26 9.86 -20.75
CA LEU A 197 -1.35 10.29 -21.82
C LEU A 197 -2.10 10.67 -23.10
N LYS A 198 -3.15 9.94 -23.46
CA LYS A 198 -3.99 10.27 -24.62
C LYS A 198 -4.64 11.65 -24.49
N LEU A 199 -4.97 12.07 -23.26
CA LEU A 199 -5.56 13.38 -22.99
C LEU A 199 -4.51 14.50 -23.00
N ILE A 200 -3.36 14.29 -22.33
CA ILE A 200 -2.34 15.34 -22.18
C ILE A 200 -1.41 15.47 -23.37
N ASN A 201 -1.18 14.37 -24.11
CA ASN A 201 -0.33 14.36 -25.29
C ASN A 201 -0.84 13.39 -26.37
N PRO A 202 -1.96 13.72 -27.04
CA PRO A 202 -2.57 12.86 -28.06
C PRO A 202 -1.65 12.59 -29.26
N ARG A 203 -0.78 13.55 -29.59
CA ARG A 203 0.19 13.39 -30.69
C ARG A 203 1.22 12.31 -30.39
N LEU A 204 1.69 12.21 -29.15
CA LEU A 204 2.64 11.19 -28.73
C LEU A 204 1.96 9.83 -28.63
N SER A 205 0.81 9.77 -27.97
CA SER A 205 0.07 8.52 -27.77
C SER A 205 -0.42 7.88 -29.07
N SER A 206 -0.74 8.69 -30.10
CA SER A 206 -1.15 8.17 -31.42
C SER A 206 -0.05 7.36 -32.13
N LYS A 207 1.21 7.56 -31.75
CA LYS A 207 2.36 6.80 -32.27
C LYS A 207 2.61 5.51 -31.52
N MET A 208 1.85 5.22 -30.49
CA MET A 208 1.98 4.08 -29.61
C MET A 208 0.91 3.02 -29.89
N LYS A 209 1.23 1.79 -29.50
CA LYS A 209 0.35 0.62 -29.64
C LYS A 209 0.45 -0.25 -28.38
N VAL A 210 -0.71 -0.70 -27.89
CA VAL A 210 -0.78 -1.75 -26.85
C VAL A 210 -0.39 -3.07 -27.50
N MET A 211 0.60 -3.75 -26.92
CA MET A 211 1.08 -5.06 -27.37
C MET A 211 0.49 -6.21 -26.59
N ALA A 212 0.30 -6.01 -25.30
CA ALA A 212 -0.24 -7.01 -24.40
C ALA A 212 -1.05 -6.33 -23.29
N GLU A 213 -2.03 -7.05 -22.79
CA GLU A 213 -2.87 -6.63 -21.68
C GLU A 213 -2.83 -7.69 -20.58
N GLY A 214 -2.72 -7.25 -19.33
CA GLY A 214 -2.88 -8.11 -18.17
C GLY A 214 -4.33 -8.26 -17.78
N GLU A 215 -4.57 -9.13 -16.82
CA GLU A 215 -5.89 -9.25 -16.19
C GLU A 215 -6.17 -8.05 -15.29
N GLU A 216 -7.45 -7.80 -15.02
CA GLU A 216 -7.85 -6.84 -14.00
C GLU A 216 -7.52 -7.37 -12.61
N THR A 217 -6.79 -6.59 -11.83
CA THR A 217 -6.38 -6.92 -10.47
C THR A 217 -6.79 -5.81 -9.50
N LEU A 218 -7.00 -6.17 -8.24
CA LEU A 218 -7.14 -5.19 -7.17
C LEU A 218 -5.85 -4.40 -7.00
N GLY A 219 -5.95 -3.18 -6.50
CA GLY A 219 -4.80 -2.32 -6.23
C GLY A 219 -4.18 -2.62 -4.86
N LEU A 220 -4.02 -1.56 -4.07
CA LEU A 220 -3.49 -1.64 -2.71
C LEU A 220 -4.50 -2.31 -1.77
N ILE A 221 -4.02 -3.23 -0.94
CA ILE A 221 -4.80 -3.98 0.04
C ILE A 221 -4.39 -3.57 1.45
N LEU A 222 -5.38 -3.33 2.31
CA LEU A 222 -5.17 -3.32 3.76
C LEU A 222 -5.40 -4.74 4.28
N ALA A 223 -4.39 -5.31 4.91
CA ALA A 223 -4.45 -6.64 5.48
C ALA A 223 -4.03 -6.64 6.96
N LEU A 224 -4.56 -7.61 7.71
CA LEU A 224 -4.25 -7.82 9.11
C LEU A 224 -3.71 -9.22 9.33
N PRO A 225 -2.71 -9.40 10.23
CA PRO A 225 -2.34 -10.72 10.73
C PRO A 225 -3.51 -11.37 11.47
N GLN A 226 -3.64 -12.68 11.39
CA GLN A 226 -4.70 -13.44 12.08
C GLN A 226 -4.71 -13.21 13.59
N GLY A 227 -3.54 -12.99 14.19
CA GLY A 227 -3.37 -12.72 15.63
C GLY A 227 -3.43 -11.24 16.02
N PHE A 228 -4.00 -10.37 15.20
CA PHE A 228 -4.08 -8.93 15.50
C PHE A 228 -4.81 -8.69 16.83
N LYS A 229 -4.12 -8.06 17.79
CA LYS A 229 -4.61 -7.88 19.17
C LYS A 229 -5.39 -6.60 19.41
N GLY A 230 -5.34 -5.63 18.48
CA GLY A 230 -6.08 -4.40 18.57
C GLY A 230 -7.56 -4.57 18.21
N ASN A 231 -8.34 -3.49 18.35
CA ASN A 231 -9.69 -3.46 17.83
C ASN A 231 -9.66 -3.34 16.31
N SER A 232 -9.77 -4.49 15.61
CA SER A 232 -9.67 -4.56 14.15
C SER A 232 -10.76 -3.74 13.46
N GLN A 233 -12.00 -3.79 13.93
CA GLN A 233 -13.11 -3.05 13.33
C GLN A 233 -12.90 -1.54 13.46
N GLN A 234 -12.49 -1.05 14.62
CA GLN A 234 -12.19 0.37 14.85
C GLN A 234 -11.04 0.84 13.95
N THR A 235 -9.99 0.05 13.82
CA THR A 235 -8.83 0.41 13.02
C THR A 235 -9.13 0.40 11.52
N ILE A 236 -9.87 -0.61 11.05
CA ILE A 236 -10.34 -0.67 9.65
C ILE A 236 -11.26 0.51 9.35
N HIS A 237 -12.18 0.84 10.26
CA HIS A 237 -13.09 1.98 10.11
C HIS A 237 -12.33 3.31 10.05
N MET A 238 -11.33 3.50 10.89
CA MET A 238 -10.45 4.67 10.87
C MET A 238 -9.75 4.84 9.52
N ILE A 239 -9.15 3.78 8.98
CA ILE A 239 -8.50 3.82 7.66
C ILE A 239 -9.52 4.10 6.54
N LYS A 240 -10.65 3.40 6.55
CA LYS A 240 -11.73 3.59 5.56
C LYS A 240 -12.23 5.03 5.53
N ASN A 241 -12.36 5.65 6.69
CA ASN A 241 -12.86 7.02 6.82
C ASN A 241 -11.85 8.12 6.49
N MET A 242 -10.59 7.78 6.20
CA MET A 242 -9.62 8.79 5.76
C MET A 242 -10.07 9.55 4.52
N SER A 243 -10.87 8.92 3.66
CA SER A 243 -11.44 9.58 2.48
C SER A 243 -12.60 10.53 2.77
N MET A 244 -13.10 10.60 4.02
CA MET A 244 -14.26 11.41 4.40
C MET A 244 -13.89 12.85 4.77
N ASP A 245 -12.64 13.14 5.05
CA ASP A 245 -12.15 14.48 5.33
C ASP A 245 -10.99 14.91 4.43
N ALA A 246 -10.78 16.22 4.29
CA ALA A 246 -9.77 16.79 3.40
C ALA A 246 -8.34 16.37 3.78
N ASP A 247 -8.05 16.27 5.08
CA ASP A 247 -6.74 15.87 5.59
C ASP A 247 -6.43 14.41 5.30
N GLY A 248 -7.40 13.52 5.52
CA GLY A 248 -7.30 12.11 5.18
C GLY A 248 -7.17 11.87 3.69
N LYS A 249 -8.00 12.54 2.87
CA LYS A 249 -7.91 12.47 1.39
C LYS A 249 -6.53 12.84 0.87
N ARG A 250 -5.93 13.89 1.41
CA ARG A 250 -4.59 14.34 1.01
C ARG A 250 -3.54 13.27 1.26
N ARG A 251 -3.63 12.51 2.38
CA ARG A 251 -2.70 11.42 2.69
C ARG A 251 -2.89 10.21 1.79
N ILE A 252 -4.12 9.76 1.60
CA ILE A 252 -4.34 8.60 0.73
C ILE A 252 -3.98 8.87 -0.73
N ARG A 253 -4.08 10.13 -1.19
CA ARG A 253 -3.57 10.55 -2.51
C ARG A 253 -2.05 10.38 -2.63
N MET A 254 -1.30 10.52 -1.54
CA MET A 254 0.15 10.22 -1.54
C MET A 254 0.44 8.74 -1.83
N LEU A 255 -0.52 7.85 -1.58
CA LEU A 255 -0.48 6.43 -1.97
C LEU A 255 -1.07 6.18 -3.37
N GLY A 256 -1.48 7.24 -4.07
CA GLY A 256 -2.15 7.15 -5.37
C GLY A 256 -3.59 6.68 -5.31
N LEU A 257 -4.27 6.86 -4.17
CA LEU A 257 -5.64 6.41 -3.94
C LEU A 257 -6.60 7.58 -3.75
N ASP A 258 -7.87 7.35 -4.04
CA ASP A 258 -8.97 8.30 -3.79
C ASP A 258 -9.76 7.93 -2.53
N SER A 259 -9.97 6.64 -2.31
CA SER A 259 -10.78 6.12 -1.21
C SER A 259 -10.48 4.64 -0.95
N TRP A 260 -11.16 4.09 0.04
CA TRP A 260 -11.12 2.68 0.41
C TRP A 260 -12.50 2.04 0.27
N GLN A 261 -12.52 0.76 -0.08
CA GLN A 261 -13.73 -0.06 -0.16
C GLN A 261 -13.52 -1.41 0.53
N GLU A 262 -14.55 -1.91 1.18
CA GLU A 262 -14.57 -3.28 1.71
C GLU A 262 -14.53 -4.29 0.56
N LEU A 263 -13.91 -5.44 0.83
CA LEU A 263 -13.80 -6.55 -0.11
C LEU A 263 -15.06 -7.41 -0.06
N ASP A 264 -15.61 -7.72 -1.22
CA ASP A 264 -16.65 -8.73 -1.37
C ASP A 264 -16.06 -10.15 -1.54
N ALA A 265 -16.93 -11.16 -1.66
CA ALA A 265 -16.52 -12.56 -1.84
C ALA A 265 -15.73 -12.78 -3.14
N ALA A 266 -16.09 -12.11 -4.22
CA ALA A 266 -15.39 -12.21 -5.51
C ALA A 266 -13.99 -11.61 -5.44
N ASP A 267 -13.84 -10.47 -4.75
CA ASP A 267 -12.55 -9.83 -4.50
C ASP A 267 -11.61 -10.75 -3.72
N ARG A 268 -12.12 -11.40 -2.68
CA ARG A 268 -11.34 -12.34 -1.85
C ARG A 268 -10.88 -13.55 -2.65
N LEU A 269 -11.74 -14.13 -3.48
CA LEU A 269 -11.37 -15.24 -4.36
C LEU A 269 -10.22 -14.86 -5.31
N LYS A 270 -10.24 -13.67 -5.88
CA LYS A 270 -9.15 -13.17 -6.74
C LYS A 270 -7.82 -13.00 -6.00
N LEU A 271 -7.87 -12.68 -4.71
CA LEU A 271 -6.66 -12.52 -3.89
C LEU A 271 -6.06 -13.86 -3.43
N GLU A 272 -6.87 -14.90 -3.33
CA GLU A 272 -6.51 -16.21 -2.77
C GLU A 272 -6.28 -17.27 -3.86
N SER A 273 -6.61 -16.98 -5.11
CA SER A 273 -6.31 -17.83 -6.27
C SER A 273 -4.86 -17.63 -6.74
#